data_f5b88af28ed4c94a9be02b4c59315e59
#
_entry.id   f5b88af28ed4c94a9be02b4c59315e59
#
_cell.length_a   1.000
_cell.length_b   1.000
_cell.length_c   1.000
_cell.angle_alpha   90.00
_cell.angle_beta   90.00
_cell.angle_gamma   90.00
#
_symmetry.space_group_name_H-M   'P 1'
#
loop_
_entity.id
_entity.type
_entity.pdbx_description
1 polymer ?
#
loop_
_entity_poly.entity_id
_entity_poly.type
_entity_poly.pdbx_seq_one_letter_code
_entity_poly.pdbx_strand_id
1 'polypeptide(L)'
;MMKKFFDKRLFPEIAIWILFLMATFVFLLKNPLHPWIDGDTGTDSSVFKTVALMMEKGYMPYRDTFDHKGPLLYILNWLGNRISPYRGIWVIEFVTIFFTFYLIYKIAKLCCNRIFSCVTVFVSVSLLFQYFDGNMTEEYAMPLIALSQFIFLDYLINKQVTKFRLILCGLCFGAVCLLRVNMISVWVVFCIAIFTLCIANKQFCELKEFIFFFLLGFGLIVIPILLWLGANGALAGFWEDYIVFNRLYTASSAGRAIFSRKWAVFFTFLNSTLMIFAVTISIYLCSVKNKFLYGTYLCYLFLSLMFICMSGMLYEHYGMVLVPVVSFPIASFFDIITPQKQEQEQVARALVLVVTVYLMGVMVMPNWLELSSGIVTIYDDRESTNRSQITYEISDYIKKNTLEDESISVYGNWNIIYVLSGRIHATKYSYQFPIVAVQPSIMDEYLEELKEELPKIIVIQSGRYDDRMSLFLKENGYSQVWLKNEGSMNGALMFEVH
;
A
#
# COMPACT_ATOMS: atom_id res chain seq x y z
N MET A 1 34.40 31.16 2.07
CA MET A 1 33.79 29.92 1.55
C MET A 1 32.36 29.67 2.03
N MET A 2 31.94 30.11 3.20
CA MET A 2 30.56 29.93 3.74
C MET A 2 29.44 30.77 3.09
N LYS A 3 29.76 31.89 2.39
CA LYS A 3 28.77 32.75 1.72
C LYS A 3 28.12 32.18 0.44
N LYS A 4 28.68 31.11 -0.16
CA LYS A 4 28.09 30.43 -1.33
C LYS A 4 27.03 29.37 -1.00
N PHE A 5 26.88 29.00 0.28
CA PHE A 5 25.89 27.97 0.70
C PHE A 5 24.44 28.46 0.87
N PHE A 6 24.25 29.80 0.92
CA PHE A 6 22.92 30.40 0.97
C PHE A 6 22.50 30.96 -0.38
N ASP A 7 22.53 30.14 -1.42
CA ASP A 7 21.86 30.48 -2.68
C ASP A 7 20.36 30.67 -2.34
N LYS A 8 19.83 31.88 -2.65
CA LYS A 8 18.42 32.27 -2.38
C LYS A 8 17.38 31.27 -2.92
N ARG A 9 17.81 30.33 -3.78
CA ARG A 9 16.98 29.23 -4.33
C ARG A 9 17.05 27.95 -3.50
N LEU A 10 18.14 27.67 -2.82
CA LEU A 10 18.37 26.41 -2.09
C LEU A 10 17.61 26.39 -0.73
N PHE A 11 17.64 27.51 -0.01
CA PHE A 11 17.00 27.61 1.31
C PHE A 11 15.50 27.26 1.33
N PRO A 12 14.67 27.75 0.38
CA PRO A 12 13.26 27.37 0.36
C PRO A 12 13.01 25.89 0.05
N GLU A 13 13.85 25.27 -0.77
CA GLU A 13 13.72 23.82 -1.07
C GLU A 13 14.08 22.98 0.16
N ILE A 14 15.14 23.33 0.88
CA ILE A 14 15.51 22.65 2.14
C ILE A 14 14.38 22.77 3.18
N ALA A 15 13.78 23.95 3.31
CA ALA A 15 12.65 24.16 4.23
C ALA A 15 11.44 23.25 3.87
N ILE A 16 11.15 23.05 2.58
CA ILE A 16 10.11 22.16 2.10
C ILE A 16 10.44 20.69 2.42
N TRP A 17 11.70 20.28 2.26
CA TRP A 17 12.13 18.94 2.63
C TRP A 17 11.96 18.69 4.13
N ILE A 18 12.37 19.64 4.97
CA ILE A 18 12.19 19.56 6.41
C ILE A 18 10.70 19.50 6.76
N LEU A 19 9.86 20.33 6.14
CA LEU A 19 8.42 20.32 6.34
C LEU A 19 7.82 18.94 6.04
N PHE A 20 8.18 18.32 4.91
CA PHE A 20 7.67 17.01 4.54
C PHE A 20 8.22 15.87 5.40
N LEU A 21 9.48 15.96 5.85
CA LEU A 21 10.03 15.01 6.82
C LEU A 21 9.25 15.06 8.13
N MET A 22 9.00 16.26 8.66
CA MET A 22 8.21 16.43 9.90
C MET A 22 6.76 15.98 9.70
N ALA A 23 6.12 16.37 8.59
CA ALA A 23 4.76 15.97 8.29
C ALA A 23 4.64 14.44 8.15
N THR A 24 5.60 13.79 7.50
CA THR A 24 5.63 12.32 7.39
C THR A 24 5.77 11.66 8.76
N PHE A 25 6.67 12.14 9.60
CA PHE A 25 6.86 11.60 10.95
C PHE A 25 5.58 11.72 11.78
N VAL A 26 4.92 12.88 11.74
CA VAL A 26 3.66 13.11 12.46
C VAL A 26 2.52 12.29 11.84
N PHE A 27 2.42 12.21 10.51
CA PHE A 27 1.39 11.40 9.85
C PHE A 27 1.47 9.91 10.25
N LEU A 28 2.68 9.37 10.32
CA LEU A 28 2.90 7.97 10.66
C LEU A 28 2.62 7.62 12.14
N LEU A 29 2.19 8.58 12.98
CA LEU A 29 1.58 8.26 14.29
C LEU A 29 0.30 7.41 14.15
N LYS A 30 -0.31 7.36 12.97
CA LYS A 30 -1.38 6.39 12.65
C LYS A 30 -0.87 4.95 12.53
N ASN A 31 0.42 4.74 12.34
CA ASN A 31 1.02 3.43 12.22
C ASN A 31 1.33 2.85 13.61
N PRO A 32 0.81 1.67 13.97
CA PRO A 32 1.07 1.06 15.28
C PRO A 32 2.54 0.69 15.50
N LEU A 33 3.35 0.65 14.45
CA LEU A 33 4.80 0.39 14.53
C LEU A 33 5.64 1.65 14.71
N HIS A 34 5.00 2.83 14.78
CA HIS A 34 5.70 4.09 15.04
C HIS A 34 6.54 4.00 16.33
N PRO A 35 7.78 4.56 16.36
CA PRO A 35 8.68 4.45 17.50
C PRO A 35 8.10 4.93 18.85
N TRP A 36 7.12 5.83 18.80
CA TRP A 36 6.45 6.37 20.00
C TRP A 36 5.17 5.63 20.39
N ILE A 37 4.74 4.66 19.59
CA ILE A 37 3.53 3.89 19.83
C ILE A 37 3.90 2.45 20.19
N ASP A 38 3.19 1.88 21.12
CA ASP A 38 3.31 0.47 21.47
C ASP A 38 2.02 -0.26 21.05
N GLY A 39 1.95 -0.65 19.79
CA GLY A 39 0.77 -1.25 19.19
C GLY A 39 1.08 -2.52 18.39
N ASP A 40 0.04 -3.29 18.13
CA ASP A 40 0.08 -4.47 17.29
C ASP A 40 -0.15 -4.09 15.83
N THR A 41 0.51 -4.80 14.91
CA THR A 41 0.25 -4.62 13.49
C THR A 41 -1.10 -5.21 13.09
N GLY A 42 -1.72 -4.65 12.04
CA GLY A 42 -2.95 -5.18 11.46
C GLY A 42 -2.80 -6.62 10.91
N THR A 43 -3.92 -7.27 10.66
CA THR A 43 -3.98 -8.68 10.21
C THR A 43 -3.15 -8.92 8.96
N ASP A 44 -3.37 -8.14 7.89
CA ASP A 44 -2.65 -8.28 6.62
C ASP A 44 -1.16 -8.01 6.78
N SER A 45 -0.79 -6.94 7.49
CA SER A 45 0.61 -6.63 7.79
C SER A 45 1.30 -7.77 8.55
N SER A 46 0.60 -8.45 9.45
CA SER A 46 1.16 -9.59 10.18
C SER A 46 1.44 -10.79 9.27
N VAL A 47 0.62 -11.05 8.24
CA VAL A 47 0.89 -12.06 7.22
C VAL A 47 2.19 -11.76 6.47
N PHE A 48 2.35 -10.52 5.99
CA PHE A 48 3.55 -10.14 5.23
C PHE A 48 4.83 -10.24 6.07
N LYS A 49 4.73 -9.89 7.35
CA LYS A 49 5.83 -10.07 8.32
C LYS A 49 6.13 -11.53 8.60
N THR A 50 5.13 -12.40 8.64
CA THR A 50 5.32 -13.84 8.79
C THR A 50 6.07 -14.42 7.58
N VAL A 51 5.70 -14.05 6.35
CA VAL A 51 6.45 -14.44 5.16
C VAL A 51 7.91 -13.94 5.22
N ALA A 52 8.13 -12.70 5.67
CA ALA A 52 9.48 -12.16 5.86
C ALA A 52 10.28 -12.92 6.95
N LEU A 53 9.65 -13.33 8.04
CA LEU A 53 10.26 -14.18 9.07
C LEU A 53 10.67 -15.54 8.49
N MET A 54 9.80 -16.17 7.67
CA MET A 54 10.13 -17.41 6.96
C MET A 54 11.35 -17.21 6.06
N MET A 55 11.42 -16.10 5.31
CA MET A 55 12.58 -15.76 4.48
C MET A 55 13.87 -15.61 5.29
N GLU A 56 13.82 -15.06 6.50
CA GLU A 56 14.99 -14.97 7.40
C GLU A 56 15.50 -16.32 7.86
N LYS A 57 14.59 -17.26 8.04
CA LYS A 57 14.90 -18.67 8.40
C LYS A 57 15.30 -19.53 7.18
N GLY A 58 15.36 -18.97 5.96
CA GLY A 58 15.80 -19.63 4.74
C GLY A 58 14.69 -20.28 3.91
N TYR A 59 13.45 -20.08 4.28
CA TYR A 59 12.29 -20.55 3.50
C TYR A 59 11.94 -19.57 2.38
N MET A 60 11.25 -20.07 1.36
CA MET A 60 10.93 -19.29 0.16
C MET A 60 9.44 -18.95 0.08
N PRO A 61 9.07 -17.69 -0.22
CA PRO A 61 7.69 -17.35 -0.52
C PRO A 61 7.18 -18.17 -1.71
N TYR A 62 5.92 -18.54 -1.67
CA TYR A 62 5.17 -19.36 -2.63
C TYR A 62 5.56 -20.85 -2.67
N ARG A 63 6.81 -21.22 -2.35
CA ARG A 63 7.21 -22.62 -2.22
C ARG A 63 6.84 -23.17 -0.84
N ASP A 64 7.31 -22.49 0.20
CA ASP A 64 7.21 -22.94 1.59
C ASP A 64 6.16 -22.16 2.40
N THR A 65 5.68 -21.05 1.88
CA THR A 65 4.65 -20.21 2.52
C THR A 65 3.71 -19.62 1.49
N PHE A 66 2.41 -19.77 1.73
CA PHE A 66 1.36 -19.24 0.88
C PHE A 66 1.06 -17.77 1.23
N ASP A 67 1.03 -16.92 0.23
CA ASP A 67 0.24 -15.69 0.22
C ASP A 67 0.08 -15.21 -1.24
N HIS A 68 -0.94 -14.40 -1.48
CA HIS A 68 -1.38 -14.00 -2.83
C HIS A 68 -1.00 -12.56 -3.20
N LYS A 69 -0.05 -11.94 -2.50
CA LYS A 69 0.55 -10.64 -2.87
C LYS A 69 1.81 -10.85 -3.70
N GLY A 70 2.30 -9.79 -4.31
CA GLY A 70 3.52 -9.85 -5.13
C GLY A 70 4.81 -9.93 -4.30
N PRO A 71 5.88 -10.53 -4.87
CA PRO A 71 7.11 -10.86 -4.14
C PRO A 71 7.86 -9.63 -3.61
N LEU A 72 7.69 -8.46 -4.22
CA LEU A 72 8.35 -7.24 -3.78
C LEU A 72 7.88 -6.82 -2.37
N LEU A 73 6.62 -7.09 -2.01
CA LEU A 73 6.11 -6.81 -0.67
C LEU A 73 6.88 -7.59 0.42
N TYR A 74 7.15 -8.86 0.18
CA TYR A 74 7.88 -9.70 1.14
C TYR A 74 9.35 -9.32 1.24
N ILE A 75 9.96 -8.94 0.09
CA ILE A 75 11.34 -8.41 0.07
C ILE A 75 11.43 -7.11 0.89
N LEU A 76 10.45 -6.21 0.79
CA LEU A 76 10.41 -4.99 1.59
C LEU A 76 10.28 -5.31 3.09
N ASN A 77 9.40 -6.23 3.46
CA ASN A 77 9.25 -6.66 4.85
C ASN A 77 10.52 -7.36 5.37
N TRP A 78 11.16 -8.20 4.57
CA TRP A 78 12.44 -8.83 4.90
C TRP A 78 13.55 -7.79 5.10
N LEU A 79 13.65 -6.77 4.24
CA LEU A 79 14.58 -5.66 4.41
C LEU A 79 14.25 -4.85 5.69
N GLY A 80 12.97 -4.66 6.00
CA GLY A 80 12.53 -4.05 7.24
C GLY A 80 13.06 -4.80 8.46
N ASN A 81 12.91 -6.12 8.50
CA ASN A 81 13.43 -6.96 9.59
C ASN A 81 14.95 -6.85 9.75
N ARG A 82 15.71 -6.67 8.63
CA ARG A 82 17.16 -6.42 8.68
C ARG A 82 17.54 -5.07 9.33
N ILE A 83 16.64 -4.08 9.26
CA ILE A 83 16.84 -2.80 9.95
C ILE A 83 16.55 -2.98 11.44
N SER A 84 15.42 -3.55 11.78
CA SER A 84 15.02 -3.87 13.15
C SER A 84 13.94 -4.95 13.13
N PRO A 85 14.08 -6.03 13.89
CA PRO A 85 13.02 -7.03 14.03
C PRO A 85 11.71 -6.35 14.44
N TYR A 86 10.60 -6.79 13.85
CA TYR A 86 9.24 -6.32 14.10
C TYR A 86 8.94 -4.87 13.68
N ARG A 87 9.81 -3.87 13.96
CA ARG A 87 9.52 -2.44 13.73
C ARG A 87 10.26 -1.83 12.54
N GLY A 88 11.26 -2.50 11.99
CA GLY A 88 12.10 -1.90 10.95
C GLY A 88 11.37 -1.58 9.64
N ILE A 89 10.23 -2.22 9.37
CA ILE A 89 9.39 -1.91 8.21
C ILE A 89 8.88 -0.45 8.27
N TRP A 90 8.67 0.11 9.47
CA TRP A 90 8.29 1.50 9.65
C TRP A 90 9.27 2.49 8.98
N VAL A 91 10.56 2.17 8.97
CA VAL A 91 11.56 3.03 8.28
C VAL A 91 11.32 3.04 6.77
N ILE A 92 10.95 1.91 6.20
CA ILE A 92 10.63 1.80 4.77
C ILE A 92 9.33 2.56 4.46
N GLU A 93 8.32 2.44 5.32
CA GLU A 93 7.07 3.21 5.23
C GLU A 93 7.33 4.72 5.33
N PHE A 94 8.20 5.14 6.26
CA PHE A 94 8.60 6.54 6.37
C PHE A 94 9.21 7.10 5.09
N VAL A 95 10.14 6.36 4.49
CA VAL A 95 10.76 6.74 3.21
C VAL A 95 9.71 6.78 2.10
N THR A 96 8.81 5.80 2.05
CA THR A 96 7.75 5.69 1.06
C THR A 96 6.78 6.87 1.12
N ILE A 97 6.27 7.21 2.30
CA ILE A 97 5.34 8.32 2.50
C ILE A 97 6.02 9.67 2.23
N PHE A 98 7.27 9.84 2.70
CA PHE A 98 8.05 11.04 2.43
C PHE A 98 8.23 11.28 0.93
N PHE A 99 8.64 10.25 0.17
CA PHE A 99 8.78 10.40 -1.29
C PHE A 99 7.44 10.61 -1.98
N THR A 100 6.35 10.05 -1.47
CA THR A 100 5.00 10.34 -1.98
C THR A 100 4.67 11.83 -1.85
N PHE A 101 4.88 12.43 -0.68
CA PHE A 101 4.65 13.87 -0.45
C PHE A 101 5.51 14.73 -1.39
N TYR A 102 6.79 14.39 -1.49
CA TYR A 102 7.72 15.12 -2.35
C TYR A 102 7.35 15.01 -3.84
N LEU A 103 6.94 13.85 -4.31
CA LEU A 103 6.56 13.65 -5.71
C LEU A 103 5.23 14.34 -6.05
N ILE A 104 4.25 14.34 -5.13
CA ILE A 104 3.03 15.15 -5.28
C ILE A 104 3.39 16.64 -5.40
N TYR A 105 4.32 17.13 -4.55
CA TYR A 105 4.84 18.49 -4.68
C TYR A 105 5.47 18.74 -6.06
N LYS A 106 6.25 17.81 -6.59
CA LYS A 106 6.85 17.92 -7.94
C LYS A 106 5.78 17.94 -9.04
N ILE A 107 4.72 17.13 -8.92
CA ILE A 107 3.58 17.15 -9.84
C ILE A 107 2.92 18.53 -9.80
N ALA A 108 2.62 19.04 -8.61
CA ALA A 108 1.98 20.33 -8.45
C ALA A 108 2.84 21.47 -8.98
N LYS A 109 4.18 21.38 -8.87
CA LYS A 109 5.14 22.35 -9.42
C LYS A 109 5.13 22.45 -10.95
N LEU A 110 4.52 21.51 -11.65
CA LEU A 110 4.31 21.61 -13.10
C LEU A 110 3.29 22.71 -13.46
N CYS A 111 2.37 23.01 -12.54
CA CYS A 111 1.26 23.95 -12.76
C CYS A 111 1.37 25.19 -11.90
N CYS A 112 1.68 25.09 -10.62
CA CYS A 112 1.55 26.17 -9.67
C CYS A 112 2.84 26.56 -8.93
N ASN A 113 2.78 27.67 -8.21
CA ASN A 113 3.91 28.17 -7.42
C ASN A 113 4.16 27.27 -6.18
N ARG A 114 5.26 27.52 -5.43
CA ARG A 114 5.68 26.73 -4.29
C ARG A 114 4.61 26.59 -3.19
N ILE A 115 3.94 27.68 -2.87
CA ILE A 115 2.94 27.71 -1.79
C ILE A 115 1.75 26.81 -2.14
N PHE A 116 1.16 26.99 -3.32
CA PHE A 116 0.04 26.17 -3.77
C PHE A 116 0.44 24.72 -4.04
N SER A 117 1.72 24.48 -4.39
CA SER A 117 2.24 23.10 -4.47
C SER A 117 2.25 22.44 -3.11
N CYS A 118 2.65 23.12 -2.03
CA CYS A 118 2.55 22.60 -0.67
C CYS A 118 1.09 22.39 -0.23
N VAL A 119 0.20 23.35 -0.52
CA VAL A 119 -1.25 23.20 -0.25
C VAL A 119 -1.79 21.96 -0.97
N THR A 120 -1.44 21.76 -2.24
CA THR A 120 -1.82 20.57 -3.02
C THR A 120 -1.38 19.26 -2.33
N VAL A 121 -0.17 19.22 -1.78
CA VAL A 121 0.30 18.05 -1.02
C VAL A 121 -0.62 17.78 0.16
N PHE A 122 -0.86 18.76 1.04
CA PHE A 122 -1.66 18.55 2.23
C PHE A 122 -3.13 18.22 1.92
N VAL A 123 -3.71 18.82 0.89
CA VAL A 123 -5.09 18.50 0.44
C VAL A 123 -5.13 17.08 -0.14
N SER A 124 -4.17 16.68 -0.98
CA SER A 124 -4.13 15.31 -1.53
C SER A 124 -3.93 14.26 -0.43
N VAL A 125 -3.03 14.53 0.50
CA VAL A 125 -2.68 13.65 1.63
C VAL A 125 -3.85 13.52 2.62
N SER A 126 -4.80 14.47 2.65
CA SER A 126 -6.01 14.35 3.49
C SER A 126 -6.80 13.06 3.18
N LEU A 127 -6.72 12.52 1.96
CA LEU A 127 -7.30 11.22 1.63
C LEU A 127 -6.62 10.05 2.34
N LEU A 128 -5.32 10.15 2.65
CA LEU A 128 -4.61 9.10 3.39
C LEU A 128 -5.15 8.91 4.81
N PHE A 129 -5.65 9.95 5.44
CA PHE A 129 -6.22 9.81 6.79
C PHE A 129 -7.40 8.85 6.83
N GLN A 130 -8.13 8.74 5.72
CA GLN A 130 -9.24 7.80 5.57
C GLN A 130 -8.77 6.39 5.17
N TYR A 131 -7.69 6.28 4.38
CA TYR A 131 -7.34 5.05 3.67
C TYR A 131 -6.11 4.33 4.22
N PHE A 132 -5.32 5.00 5.07
CA PHE A 132 -4.05 4.45 5.55
C PHE A 132 -4.26 3.33 6.56
N ASP A 133 -3.62 2.18 6.31
CA ASP A 133 -3.67 0.98 7.16
C ASP A 133 -2.26 0.47 7.55
N GLY A 134 -1.21 1.02 6.97
CA GLY A 134 0.20 0.67 7.20
C GLY A 134 0.63 -0.67 6.59
N ASN A 135 1.84 -0.70 6.04
CA ASN A 135 2.47 -1.88 5.43
C ASN A 135 1.62 -2.56 4.34
N MET A 136 0.93 -1.76 3.50
CA MET A 136 0.10 -2.26 2.41
C MET A 136 0.77 -2.12 1.04
N THR A 137 0.41 -2.96 0.09
CA THR A 137 0.93 -2.88 -1.30
C THR A 137 0.68 -1.53 -1.94
N GLU A 138 -0.48 -0.93 -1.64
CA GLU A 138 -0.91 0.37 -2.13
C GLU A 138 -0.02 1.49 -1.61
N GLU A 139 0.43 1.39 -0.38
CA GLU A 139 1.34 2.35 0.23
C GLU A 139 2.66 2.42 -0.55
N TYR A 140 3.30 1.26 -0.78
CA TYR A 140 4.56 1.18 -1.52
C TYR A 140 4.40 1.53 -3.00
N ALA A 141 3.21 1.38 -3.56
CA ALA A 141 2.91 1.77 -4.93
C ALA A 141 2.77 3.30 -5.12
N MET A 142 2.33 4.05 -4.10
CA MET A 142 2.07 5.49 -4.22
C MET A 142 3.24 6.30 -4.79
N PRO A 143 4.48 6.21 -4.29
CA PRO A 143 5.59 6.99 -4.84
C PRO A 143 5.96 6.55 -6.26
N LEU A 144 5.78 5.27 -6.59
CA LEU A 144 6.07 4.73 -7.93
C LEU A 144 5.06 5.25 -8.96
N ILE A 145 3.78 5.30 -8.57
CA ILE A 145 2.68 5.90 -9.36
C ILE A 145 2.95 7.40 -9.52
N ALA A 146 3.24 8.12 -8.42
CA ALA A 146 3.50 9.56 -8.44
C ALA A 146 4.71 9.93 -9.32
N LEU A 147 5.80 9.15 -9.26
CA LEU A 147 6.98 9.37 -10.10
C LEU A 147 6.65 9.18 -11.58
N SER A 148 5.95 8.11 -11.93
CA SER A 148 5.55 7.84 -13.31
C SER A 148 4.57 8.89 -13.82
N GLN A 149 3.59 9.28 -13.00
CA GLN A 149 2.66 10.37 -13.29
C GLN A 149 3.41 11.69 -13.55
N PHE A 150 4.38 12.04 -12.71
CA PHE A 150 5.23 13.21 -12.89
C PHE A 150 5.96 13.18 -14.24
N ILE A 151 6.59 12.05 -14.58
CA ILE A 151 7.33 11.87 -15.83
C ILE A 151 6.40 12.03 -17.05
N PHE A 152 5.24 11.39 -17.03
CA PHE A 152 4.27 11.47 -18.12
C PHE A 152 3.68 12.87 -18.28
N LEU A 153 3.33 13.52 -17.18
CA LEU A 153 2.80 14.89 -17.21
C LEU A 153 3.85 15.90 -17.70
N ASP A 154 5.10 15.79 -17.24
CA ASP A 154 6.19 16.65 -17.71
C ASP A 154 6.44 16.50 -19.21
N TYR A 155 6.36 15.26 -19.74
CA TYR A 155 6.39 15.03 -21.17
C TYR A 155 5.21 15.65 -21.91
N LEU A 156 3.98 15.51 -21.42
CA LEU A 156 2.80 16.06 -22.10
C LEU A 156 2.77 17.59 -22.06
N ILE A 157 3.25 18.20 -20.98
CA ILE A 157 3.23 19.67 -20.77
C ILE A 157 4.46 20.30 -21.43
N ASN A 158 5.66 19.83 -21.11
CA ASN A 158 6.93 20.47 -21.44
C ASN A 158 7.70 19.78 -22.56
N LYS A 159 7.21 18.64 -23.06
CA LYS A 159 7.89 17.78 -24.05
C LYS A 159 9.30 17.35 -23.63
N GLN A 160 9.53 17.24 -22.33
CA GLN A 160 10.82 16.85 -21.76
C GLN A 160 10.79 15.42 -21.29
N VAL A 161 11.51 14.55 -21.98
CA VAL A 161 11.77 13.19 -21.53
C VAL A 161 13.24 12.84 -21.77
N THR A 162 13.83 12.12 -20.83
CA THR A 162 15.18 11.56 -20.97
C THR A 162 15.10 10.03 -20.94
N LYS A 163 16.07 9.37 -21.56
CA LYS A 163 16.20 7.90 -21.53
C LYS A 163 16.16 7.36 -20.10
N PHE A 164 16.85 8.03 -19.17
CA PHE A 164 16.83 7.67 -17.75
C PHE A 164 15.43 7.75 -17.13
N ARG A 165 14.64 8.78 -17.44
CA ARG A 165 13.25 8.88 -16.96
C ARG A 165 12.35 7.76 -17.49
N LEU A 166 12.58 7.33 -18.75
CA LEU A 166 11.86 6.21 -19.34
C LEU A 166 12.20 4.89 -18.63
N ILE A 167 13.50 4.67 -18.35
CA ILE A 167 13.94 3.51 -17.56
C ILE A 167 13.31 3.53 -16.16
N LEU A 168 13.33 4.68 -15.48
CA LEU A 168 12.66 4.81 -14.17
C LEU A 168 11.16 4.51 -14.25
N CYS A 169 10.48 4.98 -15.28
CA CYS A 169 9.05 4.73 -15.48
C CYS A 169 8.74 3.24 -15.67
N GLY A 170 9.58 2.54 -16.46
CA GLY A 170 9.50 1.10 -16.65
C GLY A 170 9.80 0.31 -15.38
N LEU A 171 10.81 0.74 -14.61
CA LEU A 171 11.16 0.17 -13.31
C LEU A 171 9.99 0.32 -12.32
N CYS A 172 9.37 1.50 -12.23
CA CYS A 172 8.19 1.74 -11.41
C CYS A 172 7.01 0.84 -11.81
N PHE A 173 6.78 0.68 -13.13
CA PHE A 173 5.75 -0.23 -13.63
C PHE A 173 6.00 -1.67 -13.21
N GLY A 174 7.23 -2.18 -13.40
CA GLY A 174 7.62 -3.52 -12.98
C GLY A 174 7.51 -3.73 -11.47
N ALA A 175 7.93 -2.73 -10.67
CA ALA A 175 7.80 -2.77 -9.22
C ALA A 175 6.33 -2.85 -8.77
N VAL A 176 5.42 -2.07 -9.38
CA VAL A 176 3.99 -2.14 -9.07
C VAL A 176 3.39 -3.47 -9.53
N CYS A 177 3.79 -4.03 -10.67
CA CYS A 177 3.38 -5.38 -11.07
C CYS A 177 3.84 -6.45 -10.08
N LEU A 178 5.00 -6.27 -9.43
CA LEU A 178 5.54 -7.17 -8.41
C LEU A 178 5.00 -6.88 -6.99
N LEU A 179 4.21 -5.82 -6.80
CA LEU A 179 3.41 -5.55 -5.60
C LEU A 179 1.97 -6.05 -5.80
N ARG A 180 1.28 -5.47 -6.80
CA ARG A 180 -0.11 -5.79 -7.12
C ARG A 180 -0.51 -5.24 -8.49
N VAL A 181 -0.92 -6.11 -9.41
CA VAL A 181 -1.15 -5.76 -10.83
C VAL A 181 -2.29 -4.75 -11.04
N ASN A 182 -3.30 -4.72 -10.19
CA ASN A 182 -4.47 -3.83 -10.37
C ASN A 182 -4.20 -2.33 -10.08
N MET A 183 -2.95 -1.92 -9.87
CA MET A 183 -2.58 -0.51 -9.61
C MET A 183 -1.88 0.18 -10.80
N ILE A 184 -1.95 -0.42 -12.00
CA ILE A 184 -1.20 0.03 -13.19
C ILE A 184 -1.91 1.08 -14.05
N SER A 185 -3.01 1.67 -13.60
CA SER A 185 -3.84 2.60 -14.38
C SER A 185 -3.07 3.75 -15.02
N VAL A 186 -2.08 4.33 -14.30
CA VAL A 186 -1.26 5.44 -14.81
C VAL A 186 -0.50 5.05 -16.08
N TRP A 187 0.11 3.87 -16.11
CA TRP A 187 0.85 3.40 -17.29
C TRP A 187 -0.07 3.06 -18.44
N VAL A 188 -1.20 2.39 -18.16
CA VAL A 188 -2.17 2.05 -19.22
C VAL A 188 -2.64 3.29 -19.95
N VAL A 189 -3.10 4.32 -19.21
CA VAL A 189 -3.68 5.50 -19.84
C VAL A 189 -2.62 6.37 -20.51
N PHE A 190 -1.52 6.69 -19.80
CA PHE A 190 -0.53 7.60 -20.35
C PHE A 190 0.32 6.99 -21.46
N CYS A 191 0.63 5.69 -21.40
CA CYS A 191 1.29 5.03 -22.55
C CYS A 191 0.41 5.05 -23.80
N ILE A 192 -0.90 4.74 -23.67
CA ILE A 192 -1.83 4.83 -24.81
C ILE A 192 -1.87 6.26 -25.35
N ALA A 193 -1.97 7.25 -24.48
CA ALA A 193 -2.01 8.66 -24.90
C ALA A 193 -0.74 9.09 -25.63
N ILE A 194 0.43 8.75 -25.10
CA ILE A 194 1.72 9.09 -25.70
C ILE A 194 1.92 8.35 -27.01
N PHE A 195 1.58 7.06 -27.08
CA PHE A 195 1.64 6.27 -28.32
C PHE A 195 0.74 6.88 -29.40
N THR A 196 -0.48 7.27 -29.03
CA THR A 196 -1.40 7.95 -29.95
C THR A 196 -0.80 9.25 -30.49
N LEU A 197 -0.19 10.08 -29.63
CA LEU A 197 0.48 11.32 -30.05
C LEU A 197 1.66 11.05 -30.97
N CYS A 198 2.52 10.10 -30.64
CA CYS A 198 3.70 9.77 -31.46
C CYS A 198 3.28 9.25 -32.84
N ILE A 199 2.25 8.42 -32.92
CA ILE A 199 1.71 7.90 -34.20
C ILE A 199 1.07 9.05 -35.00
N ALA A 200 0.22 9.87 -34.40
CA ALA A 200 -0.44 10.98 -35.06
C ALA A 200 0.55 12.00 -35.63
N ASN A 201 1.66 12.26 -34.91
CA ASN A 201 2.71 13.17 -35.31
C ASN A 201 3.83 12.50 -36.15
N LYS A 202 3.68 11.20 -36.47
CA LYS A 202 4.69 10.40 -37.22
C LYS A 202 6.08 10.36 -36.54
N GLN A 203 6.12 10.44 -35.20
CA GLN A 203 7.34 10.43 -34.38
C GLN A 203 7.76 8.99 -34.06
N PHE A 204 7.95 8.14 -35.06
CA PHE A 204 8.22 6.71 -34.87
C PHE A 204 9.58 6.42 -34.20
N CYS A 205 10.59 7.28 -34.40
CA CYS A 205 11.89 7.12 -33.74
C CYS A 205 11.75 7.34 -32.22
N GLU A 206 11.03 8.38 -31.80
CA GLU A 206 10.74 8.67 -30.40
C GLU A 206 9.91 7.56 -29.77
N LEU A 207 8.92 7.04 -30.48
CA LEU A 207 8.10 5.90 -30.04
C LEU A 207 8.96 4.65 -29.79
N LYS A 208 9.90 4.33 -30.67
CA LYS A 208 10.83 3.19 -30.48
C LYS A 208 11.72 3.39 -29.25
N GLU A 209 12.26 4.59 -29.05
CA GLU A 209 13.04 4.90 -27.84
C GLU A 209 12.20 4.77 -26.57
N PHE A 210 10.96 5.25 -26.61
CA PHE A 210 10.01 5.14 -25.50
C PHE A 210 9.81 3.67 -25.11
N ILE A 211 9.47 2.83 -26.07
CA ILE A 211 9.22 1.39 -25.85
C ILE A 211 10.48 0.71 -25.33
N PHE A 212 11.64 0.94 -25.98
CA PHE A 212 12.88 0.26 -25.63
C PHE A 212 13.34 0.57 -24.20
N PHE A 213 13.42 1.85 -23.84
CA PHE A 213 13.93 2.25 -22.53
C PHE A 213 12.91 1.94 -21.41
N PHE A 214 11.62 1.98 -21.70
CA PHE A 214 10.57 1.54 -20.78
C PHE A 214 10.68 0.04 -20.50
N LEU A 215 10.77 -0.79 -21.54
CA LEU A 215 10.92 -2.24 -21.39
C LEU A 215 12.26 -2.63 -20.73
N LEU A 216 13.33 -1.87 -20.99
CA LEU A 216 14.59 -2.06 -20.29
C LEU A 216 14.41 -1.82 -18.77
N GLY A 217 13.74 -0.74 -18.37
CA GLY A 217 13.46 -0.45 -16.97
C GLY A 217 12.60 -1.53 -16.32
N PHE A 218 11.55 -1.99 -17.00
CA PHE A 218 10.71 -3.09 -16.56
C PHE A 218 11.52 -4.37 -16.33
N GLY A 219 12.36 -4.75 -17.31
CA GLY A 219 13.20 -5.94 -17.24
C GLY A 219 14.21 -5.89 -16.10
N LEU A 220 14.78 -4.71 -15.81
CA LEU A 220 15.78 -4.55 -14.75
C LEU A 220 15.29 -4.93 -13.35
N ILE A 221 14.00 -4.86 -13.08
CA ILE A 221 13.45 -5.28 -11.77
C ILE A 221 12.74 -6.64 -11.84
N VAL A 222 12.03 -6.92 -12.92
CA VAL A 222 11.22 -8.14 -13.03
C VAL A 222 12.08 -9.37 -13.27
N ILE A 223 13.07 -9.28 -14.18
CA ILE A 223 13.90 -10.42 -14.55
C ILE A 223 14.72 -10.95 -13.34
N PRO A 224 15.44 -10.12 -12.55
CA PRO A 224 16.16 -10.61 -11.39
C PRO A 224 15.27 -11.31 -10.36
N ILE A 225 14.08 -10.80 -10.11
CA ILE A 225 13.14 -11.40 -9.16
C ILE A 225 12.61 -12.75 -9.68
N LEU A 226 12.25 -12.85 -10.95
CA LEU A 226 11.81 -14.12 -11.54
C LEU A 226 12.95 -15.13 -11.58
N LEU A 227 14.16 -14.73 -11.88
CA LEU A 227 15.35 -15.61 -11.83
C LEU A 227 15.62 -16.09 -10.41
N TRP A 228 15.50 -15.22 -9.38
CA TRP A 228 15.63 -15.60 -7.99
C TRP A 228 14.57 -16.63 -7.56
N LEU A 229 13.29 -16.40 -7.92
CA LEU A 229 12.22 -17.37 -7.65
C LEU A 229 12.46 -18.70 -8.40
N GLY A 230 12.91 -18.64 -9.66
CA GLY A 230 13.22 -19.85 -10.46
C GLY A 230 14.38 -20.66 -9.89
N ALA A 231 15.48 -19.99 -9.53
CA ALA A 231 16.66 -20.64 -8.95
C ALA A 231 16.38 -21.33 -7.61
N ASN A 232 15.35 -20.88 -6.88
CA ASN A 232 14.93 -21.45 -5.61
C ASN A 232 13.69 -22.37 -5.70
N GLY A 233 13.24 -22.72 -6.91
CA GLY A 233 12.11 -23.64 -7.10
C GLY A 233 10.73 -23.04 -6.75
N ALA A 234 10.63 -21.72 -6.59
CA ALA A 234 9.41 -21.02 -6.16
C ALA A 234 8.56 -20.46 -7.33
N LEU A 235 9.02 -20.59 -8.58
CA LEU A 235 8.37 -19.94 -9.73
C LEU A 235 6.97 -20.53 -10.04
N ALA A 236 6.80 -21.83 -9.88
CA ALA A 236 5.50 -22.50 -10.08
C ALA A 236 4.51 -22.05 -8.99
N GLY A 237 4.93 -22.05 -7.72
CA GLY A 237 4.11 -21.55 -6.62
C GLY A 237 3.77 -20.06 -6.78
N PHE A 238 4.71 -19.23 -7.24
CA PHE A 238 4.43 -17.83 -7.57
C PHE A 238 3.31 -17.70 -8.63
N TRP A 239 3.33 -18.53 -9.66
CA TRP A 239 2.27 -18.53 -10.68
C TRP A 239 0.92 -18.92 -10.07
N GLU A 240 0.88 -20.00 -9.29
CA GLU A 240 -0.36 -20.50 -8.66
C GLU A 240 -0.90 -19.50 -7.61
N ASP A 241 -0.07 -19.08 -6.66
CA ASP A 241 -0.51 -18.28 -5.52
C ASP A 241 -0.75 -16.81 -5.93
N TYR A 242 0.11 -16.22 -6.77
CA TYR A 242 -0.01 -14.81 -7.15
C TYR A 242 -0.93 -14.59 -8.36
N ILE A 243 -0.88 -15.45 -9.40
CA ILE A 243 -1.66 -15.23 -10.63
C ILE A 243 -2.98 -16.00 -10.60
N VAL A 244 -2.92 -17.32 -10.43
CA VAL A 244 -4.11 -18.18 -10.51
C VAL A 244 -5.05 -17.92 -9.36
N PHE A 245 -4.55 -17.90 -8.12
CA PHE A 245 -5.38 -17.65 -6.94
C PHE A 245 -6.06 -16.28 -6.99
N ASN A 246 -5.36 -15.19 -7.36
CA ASN A 246 -5.99 -13.88 -7.50
C ASN A 246 -7.08 -13.84 -8.59
N ARG A 247 -6.93 -14.63 -9.66
CA ARG A 247 -7.98 -14.80 -10.66
C ARG A 247 -9.19 -15.53 -10.07
N LEU A 248 -8.97 -16.61 -9.32
CA LEU A 248 -10.03 -17.33 -8.61
C LEU A 248 -10.71 -16.44 -7.57
N TYR A 249 -9.95 -15.70 -6.79
CA TYR A 249 -10.44 -14.75 -5.80
C TYR A 249 -11.39 -13.71 -6.43
N THR A 250 -11.02 -13.18 -7.58
CA THR A 250 -11.86 -12.24 -8.33
C THR A 250 -13.09 -12.92 -8.95
N ALA A 251 -12.98 -14.19 -9.33
CA ALA A 251 -14.07 -14.97 -9.96
C ALA A 251 -15.03 -15.61 -8.95
N SER A 252 -14.54 -16.09 -7.79
CA SER A 252 -15.36 -16.68 -6.71
C SER A 252 -16.33 -15.67 -6.11
N SER A 253 -15.93 -14.43 -6.17
CA SER A 253 -16.82 -13.32 -5.99
C SER A 253 -17.86 -13.16 -7.12
N ALA A 254 -18.01 -14.01 -8.16
CA ALA A 254 -18.77 -13.80 -9.39
C ALA A 254 -20.23 -14.29 -9.39
N GLY A 255 -21.09 -13.65 -8.60
CA GLY A 255 -22.55 -13.78 -8.75
C GLY A 255 -23.21 -12.43 -9.07
N ARG A 256 -24.53 -12.40 -9.33
CA ARG A 256 -25.28 -11.14 -9.52
C ARG A 256 -25.05 -10.14 -8.36
N ALA A 257 -24.83 -10.65 -7.16
CA ALA A 257 -24.48 -9.85 -5.98
C ALA A 257 -23.16 -9.09 -6.11
N ILE A 258 -22.25 -9.48 -7.02
CA ILE A 258 -20.95 -8.82 -7.22
C ILE A 258 -21.00 -7.65 -8.16
N PHE A 259 -21.81 -7.73 -9.21
CA PHE A 259 -22.00 -6.55 -10.03
C PHE A 259 -22.51 -5.38 -9.16
N SER A 260 -23.47 -5.63 -8.26
CA SER A 260 -23.93 -4.64 -7.30
C SER A 260 -22.85 -4.24 -6.29
N ARG A 261 -22.00 -5.18 -5.80
CA ARG A 261 -20.86 -4.88 -4.92
C ARG A 261 -19.80 -4.03 -5.61
N LYS A 262 -19.39 -4.39 -6.81
CA LYS A 262 -18.39 -3.61 -7.57
C LYS A 262 -18.87 -2.18 -7.80
N TRP A 263 -20.15 -2.00 -8.10
CA TRP A 263 -20.73 -0.66 -8.20
C TRP A 263 -20.81 0.05 -6.86
N ALA A 264 -21.13 -0.63 -5.77
CA ALA A 264 -21.12 -0.03 -4.44
C ALA A 264 -19.71 0.46 -4.07
N VAL A 265 -18.67 -0.38 -4.28
CA VAL A 265 -17.26 0.00 -4.10
C VAL A 265 -16.90 1.19 -4.99
N PHE A 266 -17.27 1.16 -6.25
CA PHE A 266 -17.04 2.26 -7.20
C PHE A 266 -17.65 3.57 -6.70
N PHE A 267 -18.92 3.56 -6.30
CA PHE A 267 -19.59 4.77 -5.81
C PHE A 267 -19.04 5.27 -4.49
N THR A 268 -18.56 4.39 -3.61
CA THR A 268 -17.91 4.79 -2.36
C THR A 268 -16.64 5.59 -2.65
N PHE A 269 -15.73 5.08 -3.49
CA PHE A 269 -14.51 5.79 -3.85
C PHE A 269 -14.77 6.97 -4.79
N LEU A 270 -15.77 6.89 -5.65
CA LEU A 270 -16.20 8.04 -6.46
C LEU A 270 -16.69 9.18 -5.58
N ASN A 271 -17.47 8.89 -4.54
CA ASN A 271 -18.01 9.92 -3.65
C ASN A 271 -16.89 10.73 -2.97
N SER A 272 -15.83 10.08 -2.50
CA SER A 272 -14.66 10.76 -1.93
C SER A 272 -13.85 11.58 -2.96
N THR A 273 -13.99 11.28 -4.26
CA THR A 273 -13.26 11.95 -5.35
C THR A 273 -14.17 12.74 -6.30
N LEU A 274 -15.47 12.79 -6.04
CA LEU A 274 -16.47 13.41 -6.91
C LEU A 274 -16.14 14.86 -7.25
N MET A 275 -15.70 15.64 -6.26
CA MET A 275 -15.31 17.04 -6.45
C MET A 275 -14.12 17.16 -7.41
N ILE A 276 -13.17 16.24 -7.33
CA ILE A 276 -11.99 16.20 -8.21
C ILE A 276 -12.40 15.89 -9.65
N PHE A 277 -13.35 14.95 -9.85
CA PHE A 277 -13.92 14.69 -11.17
C PHE A 277 -14.63 15.95 -11.72
N ALA A 278 -15.47 16.59 -10.92
CA ALA A 278 -16.19 17.81 -11.33
C ALA A 278 -15.23 18.93 -11.72
N VAL A 279 -14.17 19.15 -10.93
CA VAL A 279 -13.12 20.14 -11.23
C VAL A 279 -12.41 19.78 -12.53
N THR A 280 -12.00 18.52 -12.72
CA THR A 280 -11.28 18.07 -13.93
C THR A 280 -12.14 18.20 -15.18
N ILE A 281 -13.43 17.85 -15.09
CA ILE A 281 -14.40 18.03 -16.19
C ILE A 281 -14.56 19.52 -16.51
N SER A 282 -14.70 20.39 -15.49
CA SER A 282 -14.83 21.82 -15.68
C SER A 282 -13.60 22.42 -16.39
N ILE A 283 -12.39 21.99 -15.95
CA ILE A 283 -11.14 22.40 -16.61
C ILE A 283 -11.09 21.90 -18.07
N TYR A 284 -11.47 20.63 -18.31
CA TYR A 284 -11.55 20.07 -19.66
C TYR A 284 -12.48 20.86 -20.57
N LEU A 285 -13.66 21.20 -20.09
CA LEU A 285 -14.65 21.95 -20.88
C LEU A 285 -14.19 23.38 -21.17
N CYS A 286 -13.59 24.05 -20.20
CA CYS A 286 -13.11 25.44 -20.33
C CYS A 286 -11.77 25.56 -21.08
N SER A 287 -10.95 24.51 -21.11
CA SER A 287 -9.63 24.54 -21.73
C SER A 287 -9.74 24.38 -23.25
N VAL A 288 -9.22 25.38 -23.98
CA VAL A 288 -9.15 25.31 -25.46
C VAL A 288 -7.85 24.61 -25.92
N LYS A 289 -6.74 24.85 -25.22
CA LYS A 289 -5.39 24.41 -25.64
C LYS A 289 -4.98 23.05 -25.10
N ASN A 290 -5.51 22.62 -23.97
CA ASN A 290 -5.03 21.42 -23.25
C ASN A 290 -6.09 20.30 -23.16
N LYS A 291 -7.06 20.25 -24.09
CA LYS A 291 -8.13 19.25 -24.09
C LYS A 291 -7.58 17.81 -24.08
N PHE A 292 -6.54 17.55 -24.83
CA PHE A 292 -5.92 16.22 -24.87
C PHE A 292 -5.38 15.81 -23.50
N LEU A 293 -4.66 16.69 -22.83
CA LEU A 293 -4.11 16.43 -21.49
C LEU A 293 -5.20 16.14 -20.47
N TYR A 294 -6.20 17.02 -20.37
CA TYR A 294 -7.28 16.85 -19.38
C TYR A 294 -8.23 15.70 -19.73
N GLY A 295 -8.45 15.42 -21.01
CA GLY A 295 -9.17 14.22 -21.47
C GLY A 295 -8.46 12.93 -21.11
N THR A 296 -7.14 12.87 -21.33
CA THR A 296 -6.30 11.75 -20.86
C THR A 296 -6.38 11.60 -19.34
N TYR A 297 -6.36 12.71 -18.62
CA TYR A 297 -6.43 12.68 -17.16
C TYR A 297 -7.79 12.20 -16.63
N LEU A 298 -8.91 12.59 -17.28
CA LEU A 298 -10.24 12.05 -16.96
C LEU A 298 -10.30 10.52 -17.17
N CYS A 299 -9.71 10.02 -18.26
CA CYS A 299 -9.58 8.58 -18.45
C CYS A 299 -8.74 7.92 -17.34
N TYR A 300 -7.67 8.58 -16.88
CA TYR A 300 -6.84 8.08 -15.80
C TYR A 300 -7.59 8.02 -14.46
N LEU A 301 -8.31 9.09 -14.08
CA LEU A 301 -9.17 9.11 -12.90
C LEU A 301 -10.20 7.97 -12.93
N PHE A 302 -10.91 7.84 -14.06
CA PHE A 302 -11.93 6.81 -14.23
C PHE A 302 -11.34 5.39 -14.16
N LEU A 303 -10.25 5.13 -14.88
CA LEU A 303 -9.63 3.81 -14.91
C LEU A 303 -9.03 3.45 -13.54
N SER A 304 -8.53 4.43 -12.78
CA SER A 304 -8.04 4.19 -11.43
C SER A 304 -9.16 3.70 -10.51
N LEU A 305 -10.34 4.30 -10.55
CA LEU A 305 -11.51 3.81 -9.83
C LEU A 305 -11.95 2.42 -10.29
N MET A 306 -11.96 2.18 -11.60
CA MET A 306 -12.34 0.87 -12.13
C MET A 306 -11.40 -0.23 -11.63
N PHE A 307 -10.09 0.02 -11.57
CA PHE A 307 -9.11 -0.96 -11.11
C PHE A 307 -9.21 -1.23 -9.61
N ILE A 308 -9.49 -0.22 -8.78
CA ILE A 308 -9.77 -0.40 -7.36
C ILE A 308 -10.98 -1.33 -7.15
N CYS A 309 -12.01 -1.19 -7.98
CA CYS A 309 -13.26 -1.93 -7.84
C CYS A 309 -13.20 -3.37 -8.40
N MET A 310 -12.12 -3.77 -9.08
CA MET A 310 -12.03 -5.08 -9.76
C MET A 310 -12.25 -6.26 -8.80
N SER A 311 -11.76 -6.18 -7.56
CA SER A 311 -11.91 -7.23 -6.57
C SER A 311 -13.35 -7.39 -6.06
N GLY A 312 -14.19 -6.35 -6.15
CA GLY A 312 -15.52 -6.30 -5.55
C GLY A 312 -15.54 -6.25 -4.01
N MET A 313 -14.37 -6.08 -3.39
CA MET A 313 -14.21 -5.95 -1.94
C MET A 313 -13.98 -4.49 -1.57
N LEU A 314 -14.68 -4.03 -0.54
CA LEU A 314 -14.52 -2.68 0.00
C LEU A 314 -13.48 -2.71 1.12
N TYR A 315 -12.21 -2.61 0.75
CA TYR A 315 -11.12 -2.35 1.68
C TYR A 315 -10.67 -0.90 1.55
N GLU A 316 -10.64 -0.19 2.66
CA GLU A 316 -10.34 1.26 2.68
C GLU A 316 -8.95 1.56 2.11
N HIS A 317 -7.95 0.74 2.41
CA HIS A 317 -6.58 0.91 1.95
C HIS A 317 -6.44 0.92 0.41
N TYR A 318 -7.39 0.34 -0.34
CA TYR A 318 -7.37 0.45 -1.82
C TYR A 318 -7.45 1.89 -2.31
N GLY A 319 -8.04 2.79 -1.51
CA GLY A 319 -8.11 4.22 -1.81
C GLY A 319 -6.77 4.95 -1.77
N MET A 320 -5.71 4.38 -1.17
CA MET A 320 -4.40 5.03 -1.10
C MET A 320 -3.83 5.37 -2.47
N VAL A 321 -4.07 4.55 -3.50
CA VAL A 321 -3.61 4.83 -4.86
C VAL A 321 -4.22 6.10 -5.47
N LEU A 322 -5.35 6.59 -4.93
CA LEU A 322 -5.99 7.82 -5.40
C LEU A 322 -5.23 9.08 -4.96
N VAL A 323 -4.41 9.01 -3.94
CA VAL A 323 -3.67 10.15 -3.38
C VAL A 323 -2.77 10.84 -4.42
N PRO A 324 -1.88 10.14 -5.14
CA PRO A 324 -1.17 10.75 -6.25
C PRO A 324 -2.10 11.16 -7.40
N VAL A 325 -3.18 10.39 -7.64
CA VAL A 325 -4.11 10.63 -8.76
C VAL A 325 -4.82 11.98 -8.65
N VAL A 326 -5.25 12.38 -7.45
CA VAL A 326 -5.98 13.67 -7.27
C VAL A 326 -5.07 14.89 -7.30
N SER A 327 -3.76 14.72 -7.20
CA SER A 327 -2.79 15.81 -7.03
C SER A 327 -2.76 16.79 -8.20
N PHE A 328 -2.76 16.33 -9.44
CA PHE A 328 -2.69 17.20 -10.62
C PHE A 328 -3.96 18.02 -10.85
N PRO A 329 -5.19 17.49 -10.71
CA PRO A 329 -6.40 18.30 -10.76
C PRO A 329 -6.46 19.41 -9.71
N ILE A 330 -6.02 19.10 -8.47
CA ILE A 330 -5.95 20.10 -7.40
C ILE A 330 -4.97 21.21 -7.76
N ALA A 331 -3.77 20.85 -8.25
CA ALA A 331 -2.78 21.81 -8.70
C ALA A 331 -3.29 22.66 -9.87
N SER A 332 -3.93 22.04 -10.85
CA SER A 332 -4.51 22.72 -12.02
C SER A 332 -5.61 23.68 -11.63
N PHE A 333 -6.40 23.34 -10.60
CA PHE A 333 -7.41 24.24 -10.05
C PHE A 333 -6.75 25.50 -9.48
N PHE A 334 -5.69 25.36 -8.67
CA PHE A 334 -4.97 26.51 -8.13
C PHE A 334 -4.29 27.37 -9.21
N ASP A 335 -3.80 26.75 -10.30
CA ASP A 335 -3.24 27.51 -11.44
C ASP A 335 -4.30 28.39 -12.10
N ILE A 336 -5.49 27.85 -12.33
CA ILE A 336 -6.59 28.56 -13.01
C ILE A 336 -7.11 29.73 -12.18
N ILE A 337 -7.30 29.55 -10.87
CA ILE A 337 -7.85 30.59 -10.00
C ILE A 337 -6.78 31.63 -9.61
N THR A 338 -5.51 31.40 -9.91
CA THR A 338 -4.44 32.36 -9.64
C THR A 338 -4.44 33.45 -10.71
N PRO A 339 -4.60 34.74 -10.36
CA PRO A 339 -4.78 35.83 -11.33
C PRO A 339 -3.51 36.03 -12.18
N GLN A 340 -3.73 36.13 -13.49
CA GLN A 340 -2.66 36.39 -14.47
C GLN A 340 -2.53 37.85 -14.87
N LYS A 341 -3.47 38.73 -14.49
CA LYS A 341 -3.51 40.17 -14.84
C LYS A 341 -3.78 41.06 -13.63
N GLN A 342 -3.17 42.25 -13.61
CA GLN A 342 -3.12 43.19 -12.50
C GLN A 342 -4.46 43.82 -12.12
N GLU A 343 -5.43 43.98 -13.05
CA GLU A 343 -6.69 44.65 -12.78
C GLU A 343 -7.77 43.75 -12.14
N GLN A 344 -7.69 42.44 -12.29
CA GLN A 344 -8.57 41.45 -11.61
C GLN A 344 -7.97 40.90 -10.32
N GLU A 345 -6.85 41.45 -9.90
CA GLU A 345 -5.91 40.81 -8.95
C GLU A 345 -6.47 40.76 -7.52
N GLN A 346 -7.19 41.80 -7.06
CA GLN A 346 -7.62 41.85 -5.66
C GLN A 346 -8.77 40.87 -5.35
N VAL A 347 -9.81 40.85 -6.19
CA VAL A 347 -10.98 39.96 -5.98
C VAL A 347 -10.56 38.49 -6.18
N ALA A 348 -9.74 38.20 -7.21
CA ALA A 348 -9.28 36.87 -7.48
C ALA A 348 -8.30 36.39 -6.39
N ARG A 349 -7.41 37.25 -5.87
CA ARG A 349 -6.53 36.90 -4.72
C ARG A 349 -7.36 36.64 -3.47
N ALA A 350 -8.39 37.42 -3.20
CA ALA A 350 -9.30 37.17 -2.08
C ALA A 350 -10.02 35.82 -2.22
N LEU A 351 -10.52 35.52 -3.44
CA LEU A 351 -11.17 34.24 -3.71
C LEU A 351 -10.21 33.05 -3.52
N VAL A 352 -8.99 33.15 -4.07
CA VAL A 352 -7.95 32.13 -3.88
C VAL A 352 -7.63 31.93 -2.41
N LEU A 353 -7.48 33.01 -1.66
CA LEU A 353 -7.24 32.96 -0.22
C LEU A 353 -8.41 32.27 0.50
N VAL A 354 -9.65 32.66 0.22
CA VAL A 354 -10.86 32.09 0.83
C VAL A 354 -10.95 30.58 0.54
N VAL A 355 -10.75 30.17 -0.72
CA VAL A 355 -10.76 28.75 -1.11
C VAL A 355 -9.63 27.99 -0.43
N THR A 356 -8.43 28.56 -0.36
CA THR A 356 -7.28 27.94 0.30
C THR A 356 -7.55 27.77 1.80
N VAL A 357 -8.02 28.81 2.48
CA VAL A 357 -8.38 28.77 3.90
C VAL A 357 -9.49 27.76 4.16
N TYR A 358 -10.51 27.70 3.30
CA TYR A 358 -11.59 26.72 3.40
C TYR A 358 -11.06 25.28 3.25
N LEU A 359 -10.28 24.99 2.21
CA LEU A 359 -9.70 23.66 2.00
C LEU A 359 -8.79 23.25 3.16
N MET A 360 -7.94 24.16 3.62
CA MET A 360 -7.07 23.89 4.77
C MET A 360 -7.86 23.70 6.06
N GLY A 361 -8.90 24.54 6.30
CA GLY A 361 -9.72 24.48 7.50
C GLY A 361 -10.66 23.27 7.57
N VAL A 362 -11.20 22.83 6.42
CA VAL A 362 -12.22 21.78 6.37
C VAL A 362 -11.62 20.41 6.05
N MET A 363 -10.63 20.33 5.16
CA MET A 363 -10.09 19.04 4.71
C MET A 363 -8.78 18.67 5.41
N VAL A 364 -7.93 19.65 5.72
CA VAL A 364 -6.59 19.36 6.26
C VAL A 364 -6.59 19.45 7.79
N MET A 365 -7.00 20.58 8.36
CA MET A 365 -6.88 20.84 9.79
C MET A 365 -7.57 19.79 10.69
N PRO A 366 -8.81 19.34 10.43
CA PRO A 366 -9.47 18.38 11.30
C PRO A 366 -8.68 17.09 11.45
N ASN A 367 -8.19 16.53 10.35
CA ASN A 367 -7.40 15.28 10.35
C ASN A 367 -6.08 15.44 11.14
N TRP A 368 -5.37 16.55 10.96
CA TRP A 368 -4.11 16.81 11.67
C TRP A 368 -4.33 17.17 13.14
N LEU A 369 -5.45 17.82 13.50
CA LEU A 369 -5.83 18.08 14.90
C LEU A 369 -6.24 16.79 15.61
N GLU A 370 -7.01 15.92 14.95
CA GLU A 370 -7.34 14.60 15.48
C GLU A 370 -6.07 13.79 15.75
N LEU A 371 -5.12 13.79 14.82
CA LEU A 371 -3.83 13.13 15.01
C LEU A 371 -3.05 13.73 16.18
N SER A 372 -3.05 15.07 16.34
CA SER A 372 -2.36 15.74 17.44
C SER A 372 -3.00 15.45 18.81
N SER A 373 -4.33 15.34 18.86
CA SER A 373 -5.03 14.93 20.08
C SER A 373 -4.70 13.47 20.43
N GLY A 374 -4.60 12.61 19.40
CA GLY A 374 -4.11 11.23 19.57
C GLY A 374 -2.70 11.16 20.15
N ILE A 375 -1.80 12.08 19.79
CA ILE A 375 -0.44 12.16 20.39
C ILE A 375 -0.53 12.42 21.90
N VAL A 376 -1.38 13.35 22.31
CA VAL A 376 -1.56 13.67 23.75
C VAL A 376 -2.07 12.43 24.49
N THR A 377 -3.07 11.75 23.94
CA THR A 377 -3.62 10.51 24.51
C THR A 377 -2.57 9.41 24.60
N ILE A 378 -1.77 9.21 23.54
CA ILE A 378 -0.68 8.22 23.52
C ILE A 378 0.39 8.55 24.56
N TYR A 379 0.66 9.84 24.80
CA TYR A 379 1.65 10.28 25.79
C TYR A 379 1.15 10.11 27.22
N ASP A 380 -0.14 10.37 27.46
CA ASP A 380 -0.78 10.21 28.78
C ASP A 380 -1.08 8.74 29.11
N ASP A 381 -1.39 7.91 28.09
CA ASP A 381 -1.76 6.50 28.20
C ASP A 381 -0.56 5.53 28.01
N ARG A 382 0.65 5.93 28.39
CA ARG A 382 1.82 5.03 28.35
C ARG A 382 1.62 3.73 29.16
N GLU A 383 0.63 3.69 30.02
CA GLU A 383 0.23 2.49 30.78
C GLU A 383 -0.86 1.65 30.08
N SER A 384 -1.66 2.23 29.17
CA SER A 384 -2.64 1.50 28.37
C SER A 384 -2.00 1.06 27.04
N THR A 385 -1.40 -0.11 27.06
CA THR A 385 -0.88 -0.73 25.83
C THR A 385 -2.02 -1.07 24.88
N ASN A 386 -2.03 -0.51 23.68
CA ASN A 386 -2.87 -0.97 22.54
C ASN A 386 -2.47 -2.39 22.08
N ARG A 387 -1.84 -3.14 22.96
CA ARG A 387 -1.42 -4.52 22.75
C ARG A 387 -2.53 -5.43 23.21
N SER A 388 -2.90 -6.38 22.37
CA SER A 388 -3.73 -7.49 22.81
C SER A 388 -2.94 -8.31 23.83
N GLN A 389 -3.24 -8.15 25.12
CA GLN A 389 -2.58 -8.88 26.21
C GLN A 389 -2.52 -10.37 25.93
N ILE A 390 -3.60 -10.96 25.43
CA ILE A 390 -3.67 -12.38 25.09
C ILE A 390 -2.67 -12.79 24.00
N THR A 391 -2.42 -11.95 23.00
CA THR A 391 -1.46 -12.23 21.92
C THR A 391 -0.04 -12.35 22.48
N TYR A 392 0.32 -11.49 23.43
CA TYR A 392 1.65 -11.53 24.06
C TYR A 392 1.76 -12.72 25.03
N GLU A 393 0.74 -13.00 25.83
CA GLU A 393 0.72 -14.17 26.72
C GLU A 393 0.89 -15.48 25.96
N ILE A 394 0.17 -15.65 24.84
CA ILE A 394 0.34 -16.81 23.94
C ILE A 394 1.74 -16.87 23.37
N SER A 395 2.26 -15.77 22.85
CA SER A 395 3.56 -15.71 22.23
C SER A 395 4.69 -16.01 23.22
N ASP A 396 4.56 -15.53 24.46
CA ASP A 396 5.52 -15.79 25.55
C ASP A 396 5.45 -17.25 26.04
N TYR A 397 4.24 -17.83 26.08
CA TYR A 397 4.08 -19.26 26.37
C TYR A 397 4.78 -20.11 25.31
N ILE A 398 4.54 -19.81 24.02
CA ILE A 398 5.18 -20.49 22.90
C ILE A 398 6.71 -20.41 23.02
N LYS A 399 7.28 -19.22 23.26
CA LYS A 399 8.73 -19.05 23.42
C LYS A 399 9.32 -19.88 24.55
N LYS A 400 8.59 -20.04 25.66
CA LYS A 400 9.05 -20.79 26.84
C LYS A 400 8.98 -22.30 26.63
N ASN A 401 8.07 -22.78 25.80
CA ASN A 401 7.76 -24.20 25.63
C ASN A 401 8.20 -24.79 24.29
N THR A 402 8.80 -23.98 23.40
CA THR A 402 9.34 -24.45 22.12
C THR A 402 10.76 -23.94 21.90
N LEU A 403 11.55 -24.66 21.10
CA LEU A 403 12.86 -24.22 20.61
C LEU A 403 12.69 -23.19 19.47
N GLU A 404 13.77 -22.48 19.13
CA GLU A 404 13.72 -21.43 18.10
C GLU A 404 13.48 -21.96 16.68
N ASP A 405 13.82 -23.21 16.42
CA ASP A 405 13.66 -23.92 15.15
C ASP A 405 12.39 -24.79 15.11
N GLU A 406 11.70 -24.97 16.24
CA GLU A 406 10.42 -25.68 16.26
C GLU A 406 9.31 -24.89 15.58
N SER A 407 8.53 -25.58 14.77
CA SER A 407 7.34 -25.05 14.12
C SER A 407 6.13 -25.06 15.07
N ILE A 408 5.22 -24.13 14.83
CA ILE A 408 3.92 -24.08 15.49
C ILE A 408 2.82 -23.95 14.42
N SER A 409 1.57 -24.12 14.79
CA SER A 409 0.44 -23.83 13.90
C SER A 409 -0.59 -22.90 14.55
N VAL A 410 -1.11 -21.99 13.74
CA VAL A 410 -2.22 -21.10 14.11
C VAL A 410 -3.38 -21.40 13.17
N TYR A 411 -4.44 -21.97 13.72
CA TYR A 411 -5.66 -22.25 12.99
C TYR A 411 -6.60 -21.03 13.07
N GLY A 412 -6.62 -20.26 12.00
CA GLY A 412 -7.33 -18.97 11.96
C GLY A 412 -6.71 -17.98 10.98
N ASN A 413 -6.74 -16.72 11.34
CA ASN A 413 -6.02 -15.65 10.67
C ASN A 413 -5.40 -14.72 11.73
N TRP A 414 -4.37 -15.20 12.42
CA TRP A 414 -3.75 -14.52 13.55
C TRP A 414 -2.21 -14.60 13.49
N ASN A 415 -1.67 -14.16 12.37
CA ASN A 415 -0.25 -14.30 12.02
C ASN A 415 0.71 -13.57 12.96
N ILE A 416 0.24 -12.56 13.70
CA ILE A 416 1.07 -11.83 14.66
C ILE A 416 1.70 -12.75 15.72
N ILE A 417 1.10 -13.90 16.01
CA ILE A 417 1.63 -14.90 16.94
C ILE A 417 2.96 -15.45 16.44
N TYR A 418 3.09 -15.76 15.14
CA TYR A 418 4.37 -16.20 14.54
C TYR A 418 5.44 -15.13 14.68
N VAL A 419 5.07 -13.88 14.35
CA VAL A 419 6.00 -12.74 14.39
C VAL A 419 6.50 -12.48 15.81
N LEU A 420 5.59 -12.45 16.80
CA LEU A 420 5.96 -12.18 18.19
C LEU A 420 6.67 -13.35 18.86
N SER A 421 6.29 -14.59 18.56
CA SER A 421 6.99 -15.78 19.08
C SER A 421 8.33 -16.03 18.39
N GLY A 422 8.51 -15.52 17.17
CA GLY A 422 9.69 -15.82 16.33
C GLY A 422 9.72 -17.26 15.85
N ARG A 423 8.57 -17.95 15.82
CA ARG A 423 8.43 -19.34 15.37
C ARG A 423 7.92 -19.40 13.95
N ILE A 424 8.35 -20.42 13.20
CA ILE A 424 7.87 -20.70 11.84
C ILE A 424 6.53 -21.44 11.89
N HIS A 425 5.75 -21.34 10.83
CA HIS A 425 4.55 -22.14 10.68
C HIS A 425 4.87 -23.55 10.15
N ALA A 426 4.11 -24.55 10.63
CA ALA A 426 4.31 -25.97 10.33
C ALA A 426 3.88 -26.36 8.92
N THR A 427 2.97 -25.65 8.30
CA THR A 427 2.42 -25.96 6.98
C THR A 427 2.67 -24.80 6.03
N LYS A 428 2.49 -24.98 4.73
CA LYS A 428 2.53 -23.89 3.74
C LYS A 428 1.58 -22.71 4.09
N TYR A 429 0.49 -22.99 4.82
CA TYR A 429 -0.58 -22.05 5.09
C TYR A 429 -0.50 -21.48 6.50
N SER A 430 0.09 -20.31 6.67
CA SER A 430 0.13 -19.61 7.97
C SER A 430 -1.24 -19.10 8.44
N TYR A 431 -2.22 -19.03 7.54
CA TYR A 431 -3.62 -18.71 7.80
C TYR A 431 -4.53 -19.48 6.81
N GLN A 432 -5.76 -19.79 7.21
CA GLN A 432 -6.69 -20.56 6.39
C GLN A 432 -7.91 -19.72 5.99
N PHE A 433 -8.31 -18.80 6.81
CA PHE A 433 -9.46 -17.91 6.57
C PHE A 433 -8.97 -16.51 6.20
N PRO A 434 -9.42 -15.90 5.08
CA PRO A 434 -10.54 -16.26 4.21
C PRO A 434 -10.19 -17.13 2.97
N ILE A 435 -8.96 -17.63 2.81
CA ILE A 435 -8.48 -18.27 1.56
C ILE A 435 -9.23 -19.56 1.24
N VAL A 436 -9.63 -20.32 2.23
CA VAL A 436 -10.46 -21.55 2.07
C VAL A 436 -11.82 -21.25 1.43
N ALA A 437 -12.38 -20.07 1.62
CA ALA A 437 -13.61 -19.67 0.97
C ALA A 437 -13.45 -19.48 -0.55
N VAL A 438 -12.24 -19.26 -1.02
CA VAL A 438 -11.89 -19.12 -2.44
C VAL A 438 -11.53 -20.48 -3.04
N GLN A 439 -10.71 -21.25 -2.32
CA GLN A 439 -10.21 -22.55 -2.74
C GLN A 439 -10.31 -23.54 -1.58
N PRO A 440 -11.40 -24.32 -1.50
CA PRO A 440 -11.66 -25.24 -0.38
C PRO A 440 -10.62 -26.34 -0.19
N SER A 441 -9.89 -26.75 -1.25
CA SER A 441 -8.81 -27.77 -1.17
C SER A 441 -7.67 -27.36 -0.24
N ILE A 442 -7.47 -26.06 -0.03
CA ILE A 442 -6.45 -25.53 0.90
C ILE A 442 -6.61 -26.10 2.32
N MET A 443 -7.86 -26.36 2.76
CA MET A 443 -8.08 -26.95 4.08
C MET A 443 -7.62 -28.39 4.15
N ASP A 444 -7.83 -29.16 3.09
CA ASP A 444 -7.41 -30.56 3.03
C ASP A 444 -5.88 -30.65 2.96
N GLU A 445 -5.23 -29.83 2.12
CA GLU A 445 -3.77 -29.69 2.04
C GLU A 445 -3.18 -29.27 3.40
N TYR A 446 -3.75 -28.26 4.06
CA TYR A 446 -3.31 -27.83 5.38
C TYR A 446 -3.34 -28.95 6.43
N LEU A 447 -4.44 -29.72 6.48
CA LEU A 447 -4.58 -30.81 7.44
C LEU A 447 -3.65 -32.00 7.11
N GLU A 448 -3.36 -32.28 5.84
CA GLU A 448 -2.39 -33.30 5.42
C GLU A 448 -0.96 -32.90 5.85
N GLU A 449 -0.50 -31.68 5.52
CA GLU A 449 0.79 -31.16 5.94
C GLU A 449 0.92 -31.14 7.48
N LEU A 450 -0.16 -30.76 8.18
CA LEU A 450 -0.19 -30.73 9.64
C LEU A 450 -0.01 -32.12 10.26
N LYS A 451 -0.47 -33.19 9.60
CA LYS A 451 -0.27 -34.60 10.04
C LYS A 451 1.18 -35.04 9.84
N GLU A 452 1.86 -34.52 8.83
CA GLU A 452 3.25 -34.86 8.57
C GLU A 452 4.21 -34.19 9.54
N GLU A 453 3.95 -32.90 9.87
CA GLU A 453 4.83 -32.06 10.68
C GLU A 453 4.56 -32.16 12.19
N LEU A 454 3.34 -32.43 12.61
CA LEU A 454 2.88 -32.56 14.01
C LEU A 454 3.50 -31.49 14.93
N PRO A 455 3.22 -30.20 14.72
CA PRO A 455 3.83 -29.13 15.50
C PRO A 455 3.51 -29.25 16.99
N LYS A 456 4.47 -28.97 17.88
CA LYS A 456 4.30 -29.11 19.32
C LYS A 456 3.11 -28.31 19.87
N ILE A 457 2.86 -27.10 19.32
CA ILE A 457 1.78 -26.22 19.79
C ILE A 457 0.89 -25.83 18.60
N ILE A 458 -0.41 -25.96 18.80
CA ILE A 458 -1.46 -25.47 17.90
C ILE A 458 -2.29 -24.43 18.64
N VAL A 459 -2.39 -23.23 18.06
CA VAL A 459 -3.22 -22.13 18.55
C VAL A 459 -4.46 -22.04 17.67
N ILE A 460 -5.64 -22.07 18.26
CA ILE A 460 -6.92 -21.94 17.53
C ILE A 460 -7.56 -20.61 17.86
N GLN A 461 -7.78 -19.80 16.82
CA GLN A 461 -8.47 -18.52 16.97
C GLN A 461 -9.94 -18.73 17.40
N SER A 462 -10.41 -17.94 18.35
CA SER A 462 -11.79 -18.00 18.84
C SER A 462 -12.81 -17.99 17.69
N GLY A 463 -13.83 -18.87 17.80
CA GLY A 463 -14.88 -19.02 16.79
C GLY A 463 -14.45 -19.78 15.52
N ARG A 464 -13.23 -20.35 15.47
CA ARG A 464 -12.74 -21.15 14.34
C ARG A 464 -12.61 -22.64 14.64
N TYR A 465 -12.80 -23.04 15.90
CA TYR A 465 -12.77 -24.44 16.28
C TYR A 465 -13.92 -25.23 15.64
N ASP A 466 -13.60 -26.19 14.80
CA ASP A 466 -14.55 -27.00 14.05
C ASP A 466 -14.33 -28.51 14.26
N ASP A 467 -15.23 -29.33 13.72
CA ASP A 467 -15.19 -30.80 13.88
C ASP A 467 -13.93 -31.42 13.26
N ARG A 468 -13.39 -30.88 12.15
CA ARG A 468 -12.21 -31.39 11.49
C ARG A 468 -10.97 -31.20 12.36
N MET A 469 -10.79 -30.00 12.91
CA MET A 469 -9.68 -29.71 13.83
C MET A 469 -9.84 -30.45 15.14
N SER A 470 -11.07 -30.60 15.67
CA SER A 470 -11.32 -31.41 16.86
C SER A 470 -10.92 -32.87 16.68
N LEU A 471 -11.28 -33.47 15.54
CA LEU A 471 -10.90 -34.83 15.20
C LEU A 471 -9.38 -34.98 15.08
N PHE A 472 -8.72 -34.07 14.33
CA PHE A 472 -7.27 -34.04 14.17
C PHE A 472 -6.53 -34.03 15.53
N LEU A 473 -6.91 -33.12 16.42
CA LEU A 473 -6.29 -32.97 17.74
C LEU A 473 -6.43 -34.27 18.59
N LYS A 474 -7.62 -34.86 18.56
CA LYS A 474 -7.91 -36.09 19.30
C LYS A 474 -7.10 -37.29 18.76
N GLU A 475 -7.04 -37.45 17.44
CA GLU A 475 -6.34 -38.56 16.79
C GLU A 475 -4.83 -38.49 17.01
N ASN A 476 -4.26 -37.28 17.14
CA ASN A 476 -2.83 -37.06 17.28
C ASN A 476 -2.38 -36.77 18.72
N GLY A 477 -3.24 -36.97 19.70
CA GLY A 477 -2.89 -36.92 21.12
C GLY A 477 -2.66 -35.51 21.70
N TYR A 478 -3.20 -34.49 21.08
CA TYR A 478 -3.10 -33.11 21.60
C TYR A 478 -4.00 -32.92 22.81
N SER A 479 -3.48 -32.30 23.85
CA SER A 479 -4.21 -31.89 25.05
C SER A 479 -4.35 -30.38 25.13
N GLN A 480 -5.48 -29.90 25.61
CA GLN A 480 -5.71 -28.46 25.77
C GLN A 480 -4.87 -27.92 26.93
N VAL A 481 -4.13 -26.86 26.65
CA VAL A 481 -3.36 -26.11 27.64
C VAL A 481 -4.16 -24.90 28.08
N TRP A 482 -4.37 -24.76 29.40
CA TRP A 482 -5.09 -23.63 29.97
C TRP A 482 -4.24 -22.37 29.97
N LEU A 483 -4.66 -21.34 29.19
CA LEU A 483 -4.22 -19.99 29.45
C LEU A 483 -5.18 -19.37 30.47
N LYS A 484 -4.64 -18.88 31.57
CA LYS A 484 -5.38 -18.12 32.58
C LYS A 484 -5.95 -16.86 31.91
N ASN A 485 -7.19 -16.89 31.50
CA ASN A 485 -7.92 -15.67 31.15
C ASN A 485 -9.35 -15.73 31.68
N GLU A 486 -9.54 -15.03 32.76
CA GLU A 486 -10.84 -14.74 33.32
C GLU A 486 -11.46 -13.65 32.44
N GLY A 487 -12.39 -14.03 31.55
CA GLY A 487 -13.45 -13.14 31.15
C GLY A 487 -13.35 -12.37 29.82
N SER A 488 -12.48 -12.65 28.86
CA SER A 488 -12.58 -12.01 27.55
C SER A 488 -13.12 -12.94 26.46
N MET A 489 -14.14 -12.48 25.73
CA MET A 489 -14.74 -13.19 24.58
C MET A 489 -13.79 -13.35 23.36
N ASN A 490 -12.58 -12.88 23.42
CA ASN A 490 -11.55 -13.04 22.39
C ASN A 490 -10.57 -14.18 22.71
N GLY A 491 -11.05 -15.24 23.35
CA GLY A 491 -10.24 -16.38 23.77
C GLY A 491 -9.59 -17.10 22.59
N ALA A 492 -8.36 -17.53 22.77
CA ALA A 492 -7.72 -18.56 21.98
C ALA A 492 -7.83 -19.88 22.72
N LEU A 493 -7.95 -20.98 21.98
CA LEU A 493 -7.70 -22.32 22.48
C LEU A 493 -6.28 -22.70 22.07
N MET A 494 -5.51 -23.23 23.00
CA MET A 494 -4.16 -23.72 22.72
C MET A 494 -4.06 -25.18 23.09
N PHE A 495 -3.43 -25.93 22.21
CA PHE A 495 -3.24 -27.38 22.36
C PHE A 495 -1.77 -27.72 22.25
N GLU A 496 -1.31 -28.65 23.05
CA GLU A 496 0.07 -29.14 23.07
C GLU A 496 0.09 -30.67 22.98
N VAL A 497 1.04 -31.23 22.22
CA VAL A 497 1.36 -32.65 22.20
C VAL A 497 2.58 -32.87 23.06
N HIS A 498 2.56 -33.96 23.89
CA HIS A 498 3.63 -34.32 24.83
C HIS A 498 4.52 -35.42 24.29
#